data_6dd6de84dde2487113240341553f0eb0
#
_entry.id   6dd6de84dde2487113240341553f0eb0
#
_cell.length_a   1.000
_cell.length_b   1.000
_cell.length_c   1.000
_cell.angle_alpha   90.00
_cell.angle_beta   90.00
_cell.angle_gamma   90.00
#
_symmetry.space_group_name_H-M   'P 1'
#
loop_
_entity.id
_entity.type
_entity.pdbx_description
1 polymer ?
#
loop_
_entity_poly.entity_id
_entity_poly.type
_entity_poly.pdbx_seq_one_letter_code
_entity_poly.pdbx_strand_id
1 'polypeptide(L)'
;MKKLVFLMGLSTFAICFGLEAQVLTKNVTVNGNEVRVRTSGIEDRKILQPLIILEAGLAERLGIFDKLFDQVSEFAPVLAYDRLAKDKSESTGQDLTIEKLTSQLHELLGELKLSPPYIFVGHNWGSVFAREFALNYPDEVSGMIYLDPIAPTENLDQLALELNETGINGSYLIEEYRSNQTLGRFRNSPREMEFMQQLMANESSIWKNMKEPNVPSIIMLSRRNDIQTAMEPIWKEGKILADKLLENRTRFFLDLTSDLSNFSLVLTPSSFNYLPLQSTTSVTLSIQELIYSESSQKVMRAAQDLSAGDFATFIVGLRTYFPDFLLSESELNMLGYSLMRQDQFDHALVLFEDNLENHPNSANVYDSFGDGLLAVDRVQQAAQSFEKAVELGKKSNHRDLELFIKNLSRTEAALNK
;
A
#
# COMPACT_ATOMS: atom_id res chain seq x y z
N MET A 1 13.32 -68.26 22.57
CA MET A 1 13.66 -67.36 21.47
C MET A 1 12.41 -66.52 21.14
N LYS A 2 12.36 -65.29 21.67
CA LYS A 2 11.26 -64.34 21.40
C LYS A 2 11.74 -63.39 20.32
N LYS A 3 11.10 -63.41 19.13
CA LYS A 3 11.35 -62.45 18.05
C LYS A 3 10.69 -61.11 18.39
N LEU A 4 11.52 -60.08 18.53
CA LEU A 4 11.12 -58.68 18.68
C LEU A 4 10.86 -58.13 17.26
N VAL A 5 9.61 -57.78 16.97
CA VAL A 5 9.24 -57.09 15.72
C VAL A 5 9.32 -55.57 16.00
N PHE A 6 10.26 -54.88 15.35
CA PHE A 6 10.38 -53.46 15.35
C PHE A 6 9.43 -52.88 14.28
N LEU A 7 8.34 -52.26 14.68
CA LEU A 7 7.52 -51.43 13.81
C LEU A 7 8.21 -50.05 13.68
N MET A 8 8.83 -49.80 12.51
CA MET A 8 9.22 -48.46 12.09
C MET A 8 7.94 -47.74 11.69
N GLY A 9 7.51 -46.76 12.51
CA GLY A 9 6.51 -45.80 12.11
C GLY A 9 7.12 -44.80 11.11
N LEU A 10 6.70 -44.89 9.86
CA LEU A 10 6.90 -43.78 8.88
C LEU A 10 6.02 -42.60 9.30
N SER A 11 6.61 -41.61 9.94
CA SER A 11 6.02 -40.28 10.02
C SER A 11 6.14 -39.63 8.64
N THR A 12 5.05 -39.61 7.90
CA THR A 12 4.91 -38.78 6.71
C THR A 12 4.91 -37.33 7.15
N PHE A 13 6.07 -36.70 7.00
CA PHE A 13 6.18 -35.24 6.98
C PHE A 13 5.41 -34.79 5.73
N ALA A 14 4.19 -34.29 5.90
CA ALA A 14 3.52 -33.51 4.88
C ALA A 14 4.29 -32.18 4.77
N ILE A 15 5.19 -32.11 3.78
CA ILE A 15 5.76 -30.85 3.33
C ILE A 15 4.59 -30.14 2.65
N CYS A 16 3.97 -29.17 3.33
CA CYS A 16 3.14 -28.19 2.68
C CYS A 16 4.07 -27.38 1.75
N PHE A 17 4.12 -27.79 0.48
CA PHE A 17 4.56 -26.88 -0.57
C PHE A 17 3.50 -25.78 -0.62
N GLY A 18 3.82 -24.59 -0.10
CA GLY A 18 3.11 -23.38 -0.46
C GLY A 18 3.11 -23.34 -1.99
N LEU A 19 1.94 -23.32 -2.62
CA LEU A 19 1.82 -23.03 -4.04
C LEU A 19 2.40 -21.62 -4.22
N GLU A 20 3.61 -21.53 -4.79
CA GLU A 20 4.13 -20.24 -5.25
C GLU A 20 3.12 -19.69 -6.26
N ALA A 21 2.65 -18.47 -6.02
CA ALA A 21 1.68 -17.84 -6.90
C ALA A 21 2.27 -17.75 -8.32
N GLN A 22 1.58 -18.31 -9.29
CA GLN A 22 2.09 -18.41 -10.65
C GLN A 22 2.20 -17.00 -11.27
N VAL A 23 3.43 -16.59 -11.58
CA VAL A 23 3.68 -15.36 -12.34
C VAL A 23 3.38 -15.60 -13.81
N LEU A 24 2.44 -14.85 -14.35
CA LEU A 24 2.04 -14.92 -15.76
C LEU A 24 2.36 -13.62 -16.48
N THR A 25 3.11 -13.70 -17.57
CA THR A 25 3.31 -12.56 -18.50
C THR A 25 2.65 -12.89 -19.83
N LYS A 26 1.73 -12.05 -20.29
CA LYS A 26 1.01 -12.23 -21.55
C LYS A 26 0.67 -10.89 -22.21
N ASN A 27 0.27 -10.94 -23.46
CA ASN A 27 -0.38 -9.82 -24.15
C ASN A 27 -1.89 -9.99 -24.06
N VAL A 28 -2.60 -8.87 -23.87
CA VAL A 28 -4.06 -8.78 -23.83
C VAL A 28 -4.50 -7.74 -24.85
N THR A 29 -5.50 -8.07 -25.65
CA THR A 29 -6.03 -7.12 -26.63
C THR A 29 -7.07 -6.22 -25.96
N VAL A 30 -6.83 -4.92 -25.97
CA VAL A 30 -7.75 -3.89 -25.48
C VAL A 30 -8.03 -2.93 -26.63
N ASN A 31 -9.28 -2.82 -27.07
CA ASN A 31 -9.70 -1.99 -28.21
C ASN A 31 -8.83 -2.19 -29.47
N GLY A 32 -8.50 -3.46 -29.78
CA GLY A 32 -7.69 -3.84 -30.94
C GLY A 32 -6.18 -3.59 -30.78
N ASN A 33 -5.72 -3.14 -29.63
CA ASN A 33 -4.31 -2.93 -29.33
C ASN A 33 -3.79 -3.96 -28.31
N GLU A 34 -2.55 -4.40 -28.51
CA GLU A 34 -1.89 -5.33 -27.59
C GLU A 34 -1.29 -4.61 -26.39
N VAL A 35 -1.68 -5.03 -25.19
CA VAL A 35 -1.14 -4.59 -23.90
C VAL A 35 -0.36 -5.72 -23.27
N ARG A 36 0.91 -5.52 -22.99
CA ARG A 36 1.69 -6.48 -22.23
C ARG A 36 1.36 -6.34 -20.74
N VAL A 37 0.95 -7.45 -20.12
CA VAL A 37 0.63 -7.51 -18.68
C VAL A 37 1.47 -8.57 -17.99
N ARG A 38 1.77 -8.33 -16.72
CA ARG A 38 2.38 -9.29 -15.80
C ARG A 38 1.52 -9.37 -14.56
N THR A 39 1.06 -10.57 -14.22
CA THR A 39 0.15 -10.81 -13.09
C THR A 39 0.68 -11.92 -12.19
N SER A 40 0.30 -11.87 -10.91
CA SER A 40 0.50 -12.97 -9.95
C SER A 40 -0.63 -12.98 -8.93
N GLY A 41 -1.02 -14.17 -8.46
CA GLY A 41 -2.05 -14.35 -7.43
C GLY A 41 -3.48 -13.99 -7.87
N ILE A 42 -3.73 -13.82 -9.19
CA ILE A 42 -5.02 -13.38 -9.72
C ILE A 42 -6.06 -14.49 -9.68
N GLU A 43 -5.66 -15.73 -10.00
CA GLU A 43 -6.58 -16.88 -10.08
C GLU A 43 -7.11 -17.29 -8.70
N ASP A 44 -6.28 -17.10 -7.67
CA ASP A 44 -6.62 -17.40 -6.28
C ASP A 44 -7.16 -16.17 -5.51
N ARG A 45 -7.31 -15.03 -6.21
CA ARG A 45 -7.78 -13.79 -5.61
C ARG A 45 -9.18 -13.95 -5.06
N LYS A 46 -9.31 -13.65 -3.77
CA LYS A 46 -10.59 -13.73 -3.05
C LYS A 46 -11.44 -12.49 -3.27
N ILE A 47 -12.74 -12.64 -3.08
CA ILE A 47 -13.69 -11.51 -3.11
C ILE A 47 -13.25 -10.48 -2.07
N LEU A 48 -13.25 -9.20 -2.44
CA LEU A 48 -12.82 -8.05 -1.62
C LEU A 48 -11.31 -7.98 -1.29
N GLN A 49 -10.51 -8.95 -1.72
CA GLN A 49 -9.06 -8.81 -1.60
C GLN A 49 -8.57 -7.72 -2.56
N PRO A 50 -7.82 -6.70 -2.08
CA PRO A 50 -7.32 -5.65 -2.98
C PRO A 50 -6.38 -6.23 -4.04
N LEU A 51 -6.50 -5.74 -5.29
CA LEU A 51 -5.51 -5.97 -6.33
C LEU A 51 -4.52 -4.82 -6.29
N ILE A 52 -3.25 -5.14 -6.22
CA ILE A 52 -2.18 -4.14 -6.29
C ILE A 52 -1.90 -3.84 -7.76
N ILE A 53 -2.09 -2.58 -8.18
CA ILE A 53 -1.84 -2.13 -9.55
C ILE A 53 -0.58 -1.25 -9.57
N LEU A 54 0.44 -1.69 -10.30
CA LEU A 54 1.71 -0.99 -10.46
C LEU A 54 1.66 -0.13 -11.72
N GLU A 55 1.56 1.20 -11.53
CA GLU A 55 1.43 2.20 -12.60
C GLU A 55 2.78 2.91 -12.83
N ALA A 56 3.43 2.59 -13.96
CA ALA A 56 4.74 3.12 -14.30
C ALA A 56 4.70 4.59 -14.76
N GLY A 57 5.80 5.30 -14.66
CA GLY A 57 5.97 6.66 -15.18
C GLY A 57 5.95 6.72 -16.71
N LEU A 58 5.99 7.93 -17.28
CA LEU A 58 6.14 8.11 -18.73
C LEU A 58 7.51 7.56 -19.17
N ALA A 59 7.54 6.96 -20.35
CA ALA A 59 8.68 6.25 -20.93
C ALA A 59 9.22 5.07 -20.10
N GLU A 60 8.56 4.72 -19.01
CA GLU A 60 8.89 3.55 -18.21
C GLU A 60 8.06 2.33 -18.66
N ARG A 61 8.58 1.15 -18.40
CA ARG A 61 7.91 -0.13 -18.66
C ARG A 61 7.65 -0.87 -17.37
N LEU A 62 6.78 -1.86 -17.41
CA LEU A 62 6.46 -2.71 -16.25
C LEU A 62 7.72 -3.25 -15.54
N GLY A 63 8.85 -3.40 -16.25
CA GLY A 63 10.12 -3.86 -15.68
C GLY A 63 10.75 -2.93 -14.64
N ILE A 64 10.33 -1.65 -14.52
CA ILE A 64 10.75 -0.77 -13.42
C ILE A 64 10.36 -1.33 -12.05
N PHE A 65 9.34 -2.18 -12.04
CA PHE A 65 8.79 -2.80 -10.84
C PHE A 65 9.23 -4.24 -10.62
N ASP A 66 10.11 -4.83 -11.43
CA ASP A 66 10.41 -6.28 -11.35
C ASP A 66 10.66 -6.76 -9.93
N LYS A 67 11.56 -6.09 -9.20
CA LYS A 67 11.88 -6.45 -7.81
C LYS A 67 10.72 -6.21 -6.85
N LEU A 68 9.98 -5.12 -7.02
CA LEU A 68 8.81 -4.82 -6.20
C LEU A 68 7.67 -5.81 -6.49
N PHE A 69 7.46 -6.12 -7.77
CA PHE A 69 6.45 -7.09 -8.20
C PHE A 69 6.67 -8.45 -7.54
N ASP A 70 7.92 -8.95 -7.55
CA ASP A 70 8.25 -10.24 -6.94
C ASP A 70 7.96 -10.24 -5.43
N GLN A 71 8.34 -9.17 -4.71
CA GLN A 71 8.04 -9.04 -3.28
C GLN A 71 6.54 -8.92 -2.97
N VAL A 72 5.77 -8.18 -3.78
CA VAL A 72 4.33 -8.04 -3.59
C VAL A 72 3.60 -9.34 -3.89
N SER A 73 4.05 -10.09 -4.89
CA SER A 73 3.45 -11.37 -5.28
C SER A 73 3.49 -12.44 -4.18
N GLU A 74 4.36 -12.27 -3.17
CA GLU A 74 4.44 -13.18 -2.01
C GLU A 74 3.22 -13.05 -1.07
N PHE A 75 2.49 -11.93 -1.08
CA PHE A 75 1.41 -11.70 -0.11
C PHE A 75 0.12 -11.10 -0.70
N ALA A 76 0.14 -10.58 -1.94
CA ALA A 76 -1.04 -9.96 -2.54
C ALA A 76 -1.12 -10.23 -4.06
N PRO A 77 -2.34 -10.30 -4.63
CA PRO A 77 -2.52 -10.31 -6.07
C PRO A 77 -2.01 -8.98 -6.65
N VAL A 78 -1.23 -9.08 -7.73
CA VAL A 78 -0.56 -7.93 -8.32
C VAL A 78 -0.64 -7.92 -9.84
N LEU A 79 -0.82 -6.74 -10.41
CA LEU A 79 -0.82 -6.44 -11.84
C LEU A 79 0.21 -5.35 -12.13
N ALA A 80 1.12 -5.61 -13.07
CA ALA A 80 1.92 -4.59 -13.76
C ALA A 80 1.64 -4.66 -15.25
N TYR A 81 1.67 -3.53 -15.95
CA TYR A 81 1.36 -3.49 -17.37
C TYR A 81 2.14 -2.40 -18.11
N ASP A 82 2.29 -2.56 -19.43
CA ASP A 82 2.80 -1.53 -20.31
C ASP A 82 1.62 -0.77 -20.92
N ARG A 83 1.57 0.57 -20.77
CA ARG A 83 0.51 1.39 -21.37
C ARG A 83 0.49 1.30 -22.90
N LEU A 84 -0.69 1.46 -23.49
CA LEU A 84 -0.92 1.40 -24.94
C LEU A 84 -0.17 2.47 -25.76
N ALA A 85 0.40 3.48 -25.13
CA ALA A 85 1.14 4.54 -25.79
C ALA A 85 2.45 4.09 -26.46
N LYS A 86 2.88 2.84 -26.26
CA LYS A 86 4.18 2.33 -26.72
C LYS A 86 4.09 1.70 -28.10
N ASP A 87 4.70 2.40 -29.02
CA ASP A 87 5.36 1.99 -30.26
C ASP A 87 4.91 0.67 -30.91
N LYS A 88 4.03 0.75 -31.80
CA LYS A 88 3.89 0.01 -33.09
C LYS A 88 2.47 -0.03 -33.62
N SER A 89 1.50 0.47 -32.92
CA SER A 89 0.19 0.63 -33.56
C SER A 89 0.20 1.93 -34.36
N GLU A 90 0.17 1.82 -35.68
CA GLU A 90 -0.20 2.88 -36.61
C GLU A 90 -1.67 3.34 -36.40
N SER A 91 -2.20 3.18 -35.20
CA SER A 91 -3.58 3.49 -34.91
C SER A 91 -3.75 4.95 -34.58
N THR A 92 -4.33 5.64 -35.55
CA THR A 92 -5.15 6.84 -35.42
C THR A 92 -4.54 7.96 -34.55
N GLY A 93 -4.18 9.05 -35.22
CA GLY A 93 -3.76 10.36 -34.69
C GLY A 93 -4.70 11.00 -33.64
N GLN A 94 -5.06 10.25 -32.64
CA GLN A 94 -5.75 10.74 -31.47
C GLN A 94 -4.72 11.10 -30.41
N ASP A 95 -4.76 12.35 -29.96
CA ASP A 95 -3.92 12.86 -28.88
C ASP A 95 -4.08 12.02 -27.63
N LEU A 96 -2.97 11.70 -26.96
CA LEU A 96 -2.99 11.11 -25.64
C LEU A 96 -3.53 12.14 -24.63
N THR A 97 -4.41 11.71 -23.73
CA THR A 97 -4.86 12.50 -22.59
C THR A 97 -4.85 11.64 -21.34
N ILE A 98 -4.84 12.26 -20.16
CA ILE A 98 -4.88 11.53 -18.89
C ILE A 98 -6.16 10.70 -18.82
N GLU A 99 -7.30 11.26 -19.22
CA GLU A 99 -8.61 10.58 -19.22
C GLU A 99 -8.61 9.34 -20.13
N LYS A 100 -7.96 9.42 -21.31
CA LYS A 100 -7.85 8.26 -22.19
C LYS A 100 -7.00 7.15 -21.59
N LEU A 101 -5.89 7.49 -20.92
CA LEU A 101 -5.02 6.51 -20.28
C LEU A 101 -5.74 5.80 -19.12
N THR A 102 -6.49 6.54 -18.31
CA THR A 102 -7.29 5.96 -17.21
C THR A 102 -8.44 5.12 -17.71
N SER A 103 -9.15 5.54 -18.75
CA SER A 103 -10.20 4.75 -19.41
C SER A 103 -9.66 3.45 -19.99
N GLN A 104 -8.51 3.48 -20.64
CA GLN A 104 -7.84 2.29 -21.19
C GLN A 104 -7.43 1.30 -20.09
N LEU A 105 -6.98 1.78 -18.93
CA LEU A 105 -6.71 0.91 -17.80
C LEU A 105 -7.98 0.26 -17.28
N HIS A 106 -9.07 1.03 -17.13
CA HIS A 106 -10.35 0.48 -16.70
C HIS A 106 -10.87 -0.61 -17.66
N GLU A 107 -10.75 -0.39 -18.97
CA GLU A 107 -11.05 -1.38 -20.00
C GLU A 107 -10.16 -2.63 -19.90
N LEU A 108 -8.84 -2.45 -19.67
CA LEU A 108 -7.92 -3.57 -19.45
C LEU A 108 -8.32 -4.42 -18.26
N LEU A 109 -8.71 -3.79 -17.13
CA LEU A 109 -9.20 -4.49 -15.95
C LEU A 109 -10.48 -5.28 -16.24
N GLY A 110 -11.38 -4.71 -17.06
CA GLY A 110 -12.59 -5.38 -17.54
C GLY A 110 -12.28 -6.61 -18.40
N GLU A 111 -11.37 -6.49 -19.39
CA GLU A 111 -10.95 -7.60 -20.25
C GLU A 111 -10.26 -8.73 -19.46
N LEU A 112 -9.53 -8.38 -18.42
CA LEU A 112 -8.91 -9.32 -17.50
C LEU A 112 -9.90 -9.88 -16.46
N LYS A 113 -11.13 -9.37 -16.40
CA LYS A 113 -12.17 -9.70 -15.41
C LYS A 113 -11.69 -9.49 -13.97
N LEU A 114 -10.93 -8.44 -13.75
CA LEU A 114 -10.40 -8.06 -12.45
C LEU A 114 -11.33 -7.03 -11.82
N SER A 115 -12.08 -7.44 -10.80
CA SER A 115 -13.00 -6.56 -10.07
C SER A 115 -12.26 -5.78 -8.97
N PRO A 116 -12.78 -4.61 -8.52
CA PRO A 116 -12.24 -3.90 -7.36
C PRO A 116 -12.38 -4.73 -6.06
N PRO A 117 -11.75 -4.31 -4.93
CA PRO A 117 -11.04 -3.03 -4.76
C PRO A 117 -9.60 -3.05 -5.30
N TYR A 118 -9.09 -1.86 -5.65
CA TYR A 118 -7.72 -1.68 -6.13
C TYR A 118 -6.90 -0.83 -5.15
N ILE A 119 -5.61 -1.17 -4.98
CA ILE A 119 -4.60 -0.30 -4.39
C ILE A 119 -3.60 0.03 -5.49
N PHE A 120 -3.45 1.32 -5.78
CA PHE A 120 -2.50 1.79 -6.78
C PHE A 120 -1.13 2.11 -6.18
N VAL A 121 -0.08 1.72 -6.90
CA VAL A 121 1.30 2.13 -6.65
C VAL A 121 1.80 2.84 -7.89
N GLY A 122 1.69 4.16 -7.90
CA GLY A 122 2.06 5.00 -9.03
C GLY A 122 3.47 5.56 -8.90
N HIS A 123 4.31 5.39 -9.93
CA HIS A 123 5.65 5.97 -9.96
C HIS A 123 5.72 7.18 -10.88
N ASN A 124 6.29 8.29 -10.39
CA ASN A 124 6.49 9.50 -11.17
C ASN A 124 5.17 9.99 -11.82
N TRP A 125 5.07 10.12 -13.16
CA TRP A 125 3.82 10.42 -13.87
C TRP A 125 2.72 9.36 -13.68
N GLY A 126 3.09 8.11 -13.39
CA GLY A 126 2.12 7.07 -13.03
C GLY A 126 1.29 7.42 -11.81
N SER A 127 1.84 8.23 -10.90
CA SER A 127 1.08 8.76 -9.75
C SER A 127 -0.09 9.66 -10.18
N VAL A 128 0.11 10.45 -11.24
CA VAL A 128 -0.94 11.33 -11.79
C VAL A 128 -2.04 10.50 -12.44
N PHE A 129 -1.67 9.46 -13.22
CA PHE A 129 -2.65 8.58 -13.88
C PHE A 129 -3.45 7.76 -12.87
N ALA A 130 -2.79 7.19 -11.87
CA ALA A 130 -3.43 6.45 -10.79
C ALA A 130 -4.41 7.34 -10.01
N ARG A 131 -4.03 8.58 -9.73
CA ARG A 131 -4.88 9.58 -9.07
C ARG A 131 -6.12 9.91 -9.89
N GLU A 132 -5.96 10.16 -11.19
CA GLU A 132 -7.08 10.42 -12.08
C GLU A 132 -8.03 9.21 -12.16
N PHE A 133 -7.47 7.99 -12.18
CA PHE A 133 -8.30 6.78 -12.08
C PHE A 133 -9.14 6.78 -10.80
N ALA A 134 -8.54 7.06 -9.65
CA ALA A 134 -9.24 7.10 -8.37
C ALA A 134 -10.32 8.19 -8.29
N LEU A 135 -10.14 9.30 -9.00
CA LEU A 135 -11.15 10.36 -9.09
C LEU A 135 -12.32 9.99 -10.02
N ASN A 136 -12.05 9.26 -11.10
CA ASN A 136 -13.08 8.84 -12.05
C ASN A 136 -13.85 7.59 -11.57
N TYR A 137 -13.21 6.73 -10.78
CA TYR A 137 -13.75 5.48 -10.26
C TYR A 137 -13.55 5.36 -8.74
N PRO A 138 -14.12 6.30 -7.94
CA PRO A 138 -13.82 6.41 -6.51
C PRO A 138 -14.25 5.20 -5.69
N ASP A 139 -15.28 4.47 -6.11
CA ASP A 139 -15.76 3.26 -5.41
C ASP A 139 -14.90 2.01 -5.71
N GLU A 140 -13.98 2.11 -6.66
CA GLU A 140 -13.11 1.00 -7.05
C GLU A 140 -11.73 1.02 -6.39
N VAL A 141 -11.30 2.18 -5.86
CA VAL A 141 -9.97 2.37 -5.28
C VAL A 141 -10.06 2.42 -3.76
N SER A 142 -9.27 1.61 -3.10
CA SER A 142 -9.22 1.52 -1.63
C SER A 142 -7.95 2.11 -1.02
N GLY A 143 -6.93 2.40 -1.83
CA GLY A 143 -5.71 3.01 -1.33
C GLY A 143 -4.76 3.46 -2.45
N MET A 144 -3.85 4.38 -2.12
CA MET A 144 -2.89 4.97 -3.06
C MET A 144 -1.49 5.04 -2.47
N ILE A 145 -0.47 4.66 -3.25
CA ILE A 145 0.94 4.92 -2.95
C ILE A 145 1.55 5.68 -4.11
N TYR A 146 2.09 6.85 -3.80
CA TYR A 146 2.76 7.72 -4.76
C TYR A 146 4.27 7.61 -4.56
N LEU A 147 4.96 7.02 -5.53
CA LEU A 147 6.42 6.85 -5.50
C LEU A 147 7.08 7.97 -6.30
N ASP A 148 7.81 8.85 -5.64
CA ASP A 148 8.43 10.02 -6.27
C ASP A 148 7.48 10.75 -7.24
N PRO A 149 6.25 11.12 -6.80
CA PRO A 149 5.29 11.76 -7.70
C PRO A 149 5.87 13.05 -8.28
N ILE A 150 5.42 13.38 -9.49
CA ILE A 150 5.74 14.67 -10.08
C ILE A 150 5.08 15.77 -9.24
N ALA A 151 5.89 16.71 -8.78
CA ALA A 151 5.40 17.96 -8.22
C ALA A 151 5.30 19.03 -9.32
N PRO A 152 4.44 20.05 -9.17
CA PRO A 152 4.53 21.22 -10.04
C PRO A 152 5.97 21.70 -10.03
N THR A 153 6.55 21.87 -11.21
CA THR A 153 7.82 22.59 -11.30
C THR A 153 7.50 24.04 -11.02
N GLU A 154 7.57 24.40 -9.73
CA GLU A 154 7.46 25.80 -9.32
C GLU A 154 8.41 26.60 -10.18
N ASN A 155 7.82 27.46 -10.99
CA ASN A 155 8.47 28.59 -11.63
C ASN A 155 9.99 28.39 -11.80
N LEU A 156 10.38 27.44 -12.67
CA LEU A 156 11.81 27.22 -12.97
C LEU A 156 12.52 28.53 -13.34
N ASP A 157 11.76 29.50 -13.87
CA ASP A 157 12.27 30.83 -14.16
C ASP A 157 12.57 31.63 -12.88
N GLN A 158 11.72 31.50 -11.86
CA GLN A 158 11.99 32.08 -10.55
C GLN A 158 13.22 31.42 -9.90
N LEU A 159 13.33 30.09 -9.98
CA LEU A 159 14.50 29.36 -9.50
C LEU A 159 15.78 29.78 -10.24
N ALA A 160 15.69 30.04 -11.56
CA ALA A 160 16.81 30.58 -12.33
C ALA A 160 17.25 31.92 -11.79
N LEU A 161 16.31 32.83 -11.46
CA LEU A 161 16.63 34.15 -10.86
C LEU A 161 17.31 34.01 -9.49
N GLU A 162 16.78 33.17 -8.62
CA GLU A 162 17.36 32.90 -7.30
C GLU A 162 18.79 32.33 -7.41
N LEU A 163 19.04 31.43 -8.35
CA LEU A 163 20.37 30.91 -8.60
C LEU A 163 21.32 32.00 -9.14
N ASN A 164 20.84 32.88 -10.03
CA ASN A 164 21.63 34.02 -10.54
C ASN A 164 22.07 34.96 -9.42
N GLU A 165 21.23 35.21 -8.41
CA GLU A 165 21.54 36.01 -7.25
C GLU A 165 22.69 35.43 -6.41
N THR A 166 22.88 34.08 -6.45
CA THR A 166 24.01 33.42 -5.77
C THR A 166 25.29 33.37 -6.59
N GLY A 167 25.31 33.99 -7.78
CA GLY A 167 26.46 33.96 -8.70
C GLY A 167 26.56 32.75 -9.58
N ILE A 168 25.51 31.88 -9.60
CA ILE A 168 25.38 30.71 -10.47
C ILE A 168 24.60 31.12 -11.72
N ASN A 169 25.00 30.63 -12.90
CA ASN A 169 24.21 30.87 -14.12
C ASN A 169 22.93 29.99 -14.11
N GLY A 170 21.95 30.39 -13.34
CA GLY A 170 20.69 29.70 -13.15
C GLY A 170 19.91 29.53 -14.43
N SER A 171 19.90 30.55 -15.31
CA SER A 171 19.21 30.45 -16.61
C SER A 171 19.77 29.37 -17.48
N TYR A 172 21.09 29.21 -17.53
CA TYR A 172 21.76 28.15 -18.26
C TYR A 172 21.43 26.74 -17.68
N LEU A 173 21.49 26.62 -16.34
CA LEU A 173 21.19 25.35 -15.67
C LEU A 173 19.74 24.89 -15.88
N ILE A 174 18.78 25.82 -15.86
CA ILE A 174 17.37 25.50 -16.11
C ILE A 174 17.14 25.09 -17.57
N GLU A 175 17.79 25.73 -18.53
CA GLU A 175 17.72 25.35 -19.94
C GLU A 175 18.31 23.95 -20.19
N GLU A 176 19.47 23.67 -19.61
CA GLU A 176 20.08 22.34 -19.63
C GLU A 176 19.18 21.29 -18.96
N TYR A 177 18.58 21.60 -17.83
CA TYR A 177 17.64 20.73 -17.14
C TYR A 177 16.43 20.41 -18.03
N ARG A 178 15.82 21.41 -18.65
CA ARG A 178 14.68 21.24 -19.57
C ARG A 178 15.06 20.38 -20.79
N SER A 179 16.22 20.64 -21.39
CA SER A 179 16.68 19.89 -22.56
C SER A 179 17.03 18.43 -22.24
N ASN A 180 17.64 18.17 -21.08
CA ASN A 180 18.02 16.83 -20.67
C ASN A 180 16.84 15.96 -20.23
N GLN A 181 15.79 16.56 -19.68
CA GLN A 181 14.55 15.86 -19.35
C GLN A 181 13.91 15.20 -20.60
N THR A 182 14.09 15.84 -21.78
CA THR A 182 13.45 15.39 -23.02
C THR A 182 14.26 14.38 -23.83
N LEU A 183 15.59 14.41 -23.77
CA LEU A 183 16.44 13.72 -24.75
C LEU A 183 16.79 12.25 -24.41
N GLY A 184 16.85 11.87 -23.13
CA GLY A 184 17.37 10.54 -22.75
C GLY A 184 16.32 9.45 -22.67
N ARG A 185 15.22 9.70 -21.95
CA ARG A 185 14.20 8.71 -21.61
C ARG A 185 13.25 8.36 -22.74
N PHE A 186 12.94 9.33 -23.60
CA PHE A 186 11.90 9.24 -24.61
C PHE A 186 12.40 8.82 -26.00
N ARG A 187 13.67 8.44 -26.11
CA ARG A 187 14.29 8.07 -27.41
C ARG A 187 13.49 7.02 -28.20
N ASN A 188 12.80 6.15 -27.48
CA ASN A 188 11.99 5.07 -28.04
C ASN A 188 10.48 5.27 -27.85
N SER A 189 10.03 6.44 -27.44
CA SER A 189 8.61 6.74 -27.17
C SER A 189 8.27 8.18 -27.56
N PRO A 190 8.35 8.55 -28.83
CA PRO A 190 8.13 9.93 -29.29
C PRO A 190 6.73 10.47 -28.96
N ARG A 191 5.70 9.62 -28.96
CA ARG A 191 4.32 10.02 -28.58
C ARG A 191 4.21 10.35 -27.10
N GLU A 192 4.84 9.56 -26.23
CA GLU A 192 4.90 9.88 -24.79
C GLU A 192 5.73 11.14 -24.52
N MET A 193 6.75 11.41 -25.34
CA MET A 193 7.52 12.67 -25.27
C MET A 193 6.64 13.88 -25.61
N GLU A 194 5.89 13.80 -26.70
CA GLU A 194 4.95 14.87 -27.07
C GLU A 194 3.88 15.07 -26.00
N PHE A 195 3.31 13.99 -25.49
CA PHE A 195 2.35 14.04 -24.40
C PHE A 195 2.95 14.65 -23.13
N MET A 196 4.18 14.27 -22.76
CA MET A 196 4.88 14.89 -21.62
C MET A 196 5.05 16.40 -21.81
N GLN A 197 5.43 16.84 -23.02
CA GLN A 197 5.58 18.26 -23.31
C GLN A 197 4.24 19.02 -23.15
N GLN A 198 3.13 18.43 -23.60
CA GLN A 198 1.79 18.98 -23.41
C GLN A 198 1.40 19.04 -21.92
N LEU A 199 1.70 17.99 -21.15
CA LEU A 199 1.46 17.97 -19.70
C LEU A 199 2.28 19.03 -18.97
N MET A 200 3.57 19.18 -19.29
CA MET A 200 4.43 20.18 -18.70
C MET A 200 4.01 21.61 -19.05
N ALA A 201 3.54 21.84 -20.28
CA ALA A 201 3.01 23.15 -20.67
C ALA A 201 1.75 23.55 -19.86
N ASN A 202 1.00 22.56 -19.36
CA ASN A 202 -0.23 22.74 -18.59
C ASN A 202 -0.06 22.37 -17.10
N GLU A 203 1.16 22.17 -16.62
CA GLU A 203 1.47 21.60 -15.31
C GLU A 203 0.79 22.36 -14.15
N SER A 204 0.82 23.68 -14.18
CA SER A 204 0.18 24.49 -13.14
C SER A 204 -1.34 24.28 -13.05
N SER A 205 -2.01 23.94 -14.16
CA SER A 205 -3.44 23.65 -14.18
C SER A 205 -3.75 22.23 -13.68
N ILE A 206 -2.88 21.27 -13.99
CA ILE A 206 -3.01 19.88 -13.53
C ILE A 206 -3.00 19.82 -11.99
N TRP A 207 -2.10 20.57 -11.34
CA TRP A 207 -1.98 20.54 -9.89
C TRP A 207 -2.92 21.51 -9.15
N LYS A 208 -3.20 22.70 -9.70
CA LYS A 208 -4.08 23.69 -9.06
C LYS A 208 -5.54 23.28 -9.00
N ASN A 209 -6.00 22.49 -9.96
CA ASN A 209 -7.40 22.07 -10.08
C ASN A 209 -7.64 20.63 -9.62
N MET A 210 -6.59 19.92 -9.23
CA MET A 210 -6.72 18.51 -8.84
C MET A 210 -7.27 18.37 -7.42
N LYS A 211 -8.36 17.61 -7.30
CA LYS A 211 -8.83 17.11 -6.01
C LYS A 211 -8.02 15.87 -5.63
N GLU A 212 -7.76 15.68 -4.37
CA GLU A 212 -7.20 14.42 -3.89
C GLU A 212 -8.30 13.37 -3.70
N PRO A 213 -8.07 12.11 -4.06
CA PRO A 213 -9.03 11.05 -3.79
C PRO A 213 -9.18 10.85 -2.28
N ASN A 214 -10.41 10.58 -1.86
CA ASN A 214 -10.72 10.37 -0.44
C ASN A 214 -10.46 8.91 -0.02
N VAL A 215 -9.23 8.46 -0.18
CA VAL A 215 -8.76 7.12 0.22
C VAL A 215 -7.44 7.25 1.00
N PRO A 216 -7.11 6.28 1.86
CA PRO A 216 -5.81 6.25 2.52
C PRO A 216 -4.68 6.33 1.48
N SER A 217 -3.78 7.28 1.66
CA SER A 217 -2.74 7.59 0.68
C SER A 217 -1.38 7.76 1.33
N ILE A 218 -0.34 7.20 0.72
CA ILE A 218 1.04 7.32 1.19
C ILE A 218 1.89 7.93 0.09
N ILE A 219 2.49 9.08 0.36
CA ILE A 219 3.47 9.71 -0.53
C ILE A 219 4.86 9.31 -0.07
N MET A 220 5.63 8.68 -0.95
CA MET A 220 7.00 8.28 -0.69
C MET A 220 7.95 9.11 -1.54
N LEU A 221 8.87 9.83 -0.90
CA LEU A 221 9.83 10.71 -1.57
C LEU A 221 11.26 10.21 -1.36
N SER A 222 12.03 10.23 -2.42
CA SER A 222 13.48 10.05 -2.38
C SER A 222 14.16 11.26 -1.76
N ARG A 223 15.12 11.03 -0.86
CA ARG A 223 15.90 12.07 -0.19
C ARG A 223 17.18 12.48 -0.96
N ARG A 224 17.52 11.74 -2.01
CA ARG A 224 18.73 11.95 -2.79
C ARG A 224 18.36 12.27 -4.23
N ASN A 225 19.18 13.07 -4.85
CA ASN A 225 19.15 13.30 -6.29
C ASN A 225 20.56 13.02 -6.83
N ASP A 226 20.83 11.74 -7.05
CA ASP A 226 22.12 11.32 -7.61
C ASP A 226 22.07 11.56 -9.12
N ILE A 227 22.41 12.77 -9.53
CA ILE A 227 22.61 13.08 -10.95
C ILE A 227 23.78 12.22 -11.44
N GLN A 228 23.57 11.49 -12.53
CA GLN A 228 24.59 10.55 -13.05
C GLN A 228 25.89 11.29 -13.43
N THR A 229 27.02 10.67 -13.12
CA THR A 229 28.40 11.12 -13.36
C THR A 229 28.77 11.50 -14.80
N ALA A 230 27.90 11.34 -15.76
CA ALA A 230 28.12 11.72 -17.17
C ALA A 230 28.14 13.25 -17.42
N MET A 231 27.82 14.08 -16.41
CA MET A 231 27.75 15.55 -16.51
C MET A 231 28.86 16.26 -15.71
N GLU A 232 29.99 15.65 -15.51
CA GLU A 232 31.05 16.11 -14.62
C GLU A 232 31.62 17.54 -14.82
N PRO A 233 31.63 18.18 -15.98
CA PRO A 233 32.13 19.55 -16.06
C PRO A 233 31.16 20.62 -15.49
N ILE A 234 29.85 20.33 -15.44
CA ILE A 234 28.78 21.22 -14.95
C ILE A 234 28.36 20.83 -13.52
N TRP A 235 28.99 19.85 -12.96
CA TRP A 235 28.53 19.01 -11.85
C TRP A 235 28.26 19.77 -10.54
N LYS A 236 29.12 20.72 -10.18
CA LYS A 236 28.97 21.45 -8.91
C LYS A 236 27.71 22.30 -8.90
N GLU A 237 27.45 23.00 -10.00
CA GLU A 237 26.29 23.86 -10.15
C GLU A 237 25.01 23.03 -10.39
N GLY A 238 25.09 21.95 -11.18
CA GLY A 238 24.01 21.01 -11.39
C GLY A 238 23.52 20.32 -10.10
N LYS A 239 24.46 20.06 -9.17
CA LYS A 239 24.08 19.52 -7.85
C LYS A 239 23.27 20.53 -7.04
N ILE A 240 23.63 21.80 -7.06
CA ILE A 240 22.89 22.86 -6.36
C ILE A 240 21.45 22.95 -6.89
N LEU A 241 21.27 22.93 -8.21
CA LEU A 241 19.95 22.89 -8.83
C LEU A 241 19.18 21.64 -8.39
N ALA A 242 19.80 20.47 -8.44
CA ALA A 242 19.17 19.21 -8.04
C ALA A 242 18.71 19.21 -6.57
N ASP A 243 19.54 19.73 -5.68
CA ASP A 243 19.23 19.85 -4.25
C ASP A 243 18.06 20.85 -4.04
N LYS A 244 18.01 21.95 -4.77
CA LYS A 244 16.90 22.91 -4.73
C LYS A 244 15.59 22.35 -5.26
N LEU A 245 15.63 21.63 -6.36
CA LEU A 245 14.44 20.95 -6.90
C LEU A 245 13.90 19.91 -5.93
N LEU A 246 14.78 19.17 -5.26
CA LEU A 246 14.41 18.18 -4.24
C LEU A 246 13.79 18.84 -3.01
N GLU A 247 14.38 19.96 -2.54
CA GLU A 247 13.86 20.76 -1.42
C GLU A 247 12.46 21.28 -1.73
N ASN A 248 12.26 21.90 -2.89
CA ASN A 248 10.97 22.46 -3.33
C ASN A 248 9.91 21.38 -3.45
N ARG A 249 10.25 20.24 -4.04
CA ARG A 249 9.34 19.09 -4.13
C ARG A 249 8.93 18.57 -2.75
N THR A 250 9.89 18.43 -1.85
CA THR A 250 9.61 17.94 -0.49
C THR A 250 8.70 18.92 0.25
N ARG A 251 8.95 20.23 0.14
CA ARG A 251 8.11 21.28 0.73
C ARG A 251 6.69 21.23 0.16
N PHE A 252 6.55 21.13 -1.16
CA PHE A 252 5.24 21.03 -1.81
C PHE A 252 4.40 19.88 -1.25
N PHE A 253 4.97 18.68 -1.12
CA PHE A 253 4.22 17.55 -0.59
C PHE A 253 4.00 17.62 0.92
N LEU A 254 4.88 18.25 1.68
CA LEU A 254 4.65 18.56 3.09
C LEU A 254 3.44 19.50 3.25
N ASP A 255 3.39 20.56 2.47
CA ASP A 255 2.29 21.53 2.51
C ASP A 255 0.98 20.86 2.04
N LEU A 256 1.02 20.09 0.95
CA LEU A 256 -0.14 19.35 0.44
C LEU A 256 -0.72 18.39 1.50
N THR A 257 0.13 17.67 2.22
CA THR A 257 -0.33 16.66 3.19
C THR A 257 -0.72 17.24 4.55
N SER A 258 -0.34 18.50 4.85
CA SER A 258 -0.63 19.11 6.15
C SER A 258 -2.12 19.22 6.47
N ASP A 259 -2.96 19.39 5.45
CA ASP A 259 -4.40 19.58 5.57
C ASP A 259 -5.22 18.30 5.25
N LEU A 260 -4.53 17.20 4.90
CA LEU A 260 -5.16 15.95 4.47
C LEU A 260 -4.94 14.83 5.51
N SER A 261 -5.96 14.53 6.28
CA SER A 261 -5.90 13.54 7.38
C SER A 261 -5.73 12.08 6.90
N ASN A 262 -6.01 11.80 5.63
CA ASN A 262 -5.90 10.47 5.01
C ASN A 262 -4.58 10.29 4.23
N PHE A 263 -3.64 11.24 4.36
CA PHE A 263 -2.31 11.18 3.72
C PHE A 263 -1.20 11.01 4.74
N SER A 264 -0.21 10.18 4.37
CA SER A 264 1.06 10.03 5.08
C SER A 264 2.22 10.36 4.14
N LEU A 265 3.29 10.98 4.68
CA LEU A 265 4.50 11.28 3.93
C LEU A 265 5.68 10.47 4.47
N VAL A 266 6.35 9.73 3.59
CA VAL A 266 7.51 8.89 3.91
C VAL A 266 8.73 9.37 3.13
N LEU A 267 9.82 9.67 3.82
CA LEU A 267 11.10 10.01 3.22
C LEU A 267 12.01 8.78 3.16
N THR A 268 12.45 8.39 1.97
CA THR A 268 13.30 7.22 1.74
C THR A 268 14.75 7.60 1.42
N PRO A 269 15.73 6.73 1.71
CA PRO A 269 17.14 7.00 1.37
C PRO A 269 17.46 6.81 -0.12
N SER A 270 16.48 6.51 -0.97
CA SER A 270 16.64 6.31 -2.41
C SER A 270 16.99 7.59 -3.13
N SER A 271 17.50 7.42 -4.35
CA SER A 271 17.68 8.50 -5.33
C SER A 271 16.41 8.71 -6.12
N PHE A 272 16.13 9.96 -6.48
CA PHE A 272 14.99 10.35 -7.29
C PHE A 272 14.86 9.51 -8.57
N ASN A 273 13.67 9.07 -8.90
CA ASN A 273 13.32 8.13 -9.97
C ASN A 273 13.83 6.69 -9.81
N TYR A 274 14.48 6.35 -8.70
CA TYR A 274 14.96 4.98 -8.43
C TYR A 274 14.28 4.34 -7.23
N LEU A 275 13.28 4.98 -6.65
CA LEU A 275 12.57 4.49 -5.46
C LEU A 275 12.00 3.08 -5.65
N PRO A 276 11.35 2.72 -6.78
CA PRO A 276 10.84 1.37 -7.02
C PRO A 276 11.93 0.28 -7.06
N LEU A 277 13.19 0.67 -7.24
CA LEU A 277 14.33 -0.26 -7.31
C LEU A 277 15.14 -0.30 -6.01
N GLN A 278 15.27 0.86 -5.32
CA GLN A 278 16.17 1.03 -4.18
C GLN A 278 15.49 0.87 -2.83
N SER A 279 14.18 1.15 -2.72
CA SER A 279 13.42 1.11 -1.47
C SER A 279 12.23 0.15 -1.51
N THR A 280 12.37 -0.96 -2.21
CA THR A 280 11.27 -1.94 -2.39
C THR A 280 10.68 -2.41 -1.06
N THR A 281 11.49 -2.70 -0.06
CA THR A 281 11.01 -3.12 1.27
C THR A 281 10.12 -2.05 1.92
N SER A 282 10.48 -0.77 1.84
CA SER A 282 9.65 0.31 2.38
C SER A 282 8.32 0.41 1.62
N VAL A 283 8.34 0.24 0.30
CA VAL A 283 7.12 0.24 -0.52
C VAL A 283 6.25 -0.96 -0.16
N THR A 284 6.84 -2.15 -0.03
CA THR A 284 6.13 -3.37 0.38
C THR A 284 5.42 -3.21 1.72
N LEU A 285 6.12 -2.68 2.73
CA LEU A 285 5.53 -2.39 4.05
C LEU A 285 4.39 -1.36 3.95
N SER A 286 4.52 -0.35 3.10
CA SER A 286 3.45 0.64 2.87
C SER A 286 2.23 0.03 2.18
N ILE A 287 2.41 -0.93 1.25
CA ILE A 287 1.31 -1.68 0.65
C ILE A 287 0.59 -2.51 1.73
N GLN A 288 1.34 -3.20 2.57
CA GLN A 288 0.80 -3.97 3.68
C GLN A 288 0.01 -3.09 4.65
N GLU A 289 0.52 -1.91 5.00
CA GLU A 289 -0.18 -0.93 5.83
C GLU A 289 -1.52 -0.51 5.22
N LEU A 290 -1.58 -0.24 3.91
CA LEU A 290 -2.83 0.13 3.24
C LEU A 290 -3.84 -1.03 3.19
N ILE A 291 -3.38 -2.26 2.90
CA ILE A 291 -4.24 -3.45 2.95
C ILE A 291 -4.87 -3.57 4.35
N TYR A 292 -4.06 -3.39 5.38
CA TYR A 292 -4.49 -3.45 6.76
C TYR A 292 -5.47 -2.31 7.12
N SER A 293 -5.11 -1.06 6.81
CA SER A 293 -5.96 0.11 7.11
C SER A 293 -7.34 0.00 6.45
N GLU A 294 -7.38 -0.46 5.20
CA GLU A 294 -8.62 -0.69 4.48
C GLU A 294 -9.49 -1.73 5.20
N SER A 295 -8.88 -2.80 5.64
CA SER A 295 -9.55 -3.88 6.35
C SER A 295 -10.04 -3.47 7.73
N SER A 296 -9.24 -2.72 8.48
CA SER A 296 -9.66 -2.13 9.77
C SER A 296 -10.83 -1.19 9.60
N GLN A 297 -10.86 -0.37 8.56
CA GLN A 297 -11.98 0.51 8.25
C GLN A 297 -13.26 -0.28 7.93
N LYS A 298 -13.15 -1.38 7.17
CA LYS A 298 -14.30 -2.27 6.91
C LYS A 298 -14.86 -2.88 8.18
N VAL A 299 -13.99 -3.36 9.06
CA VAL A 299 -14.41 -3.89 10.38
C VAL A 299 -15.11 -2.81 11.20
N MET A 300 -14.55 -1.60 11.26
CA MET A 300 -15.15 -0.51 12.03
C MET A 300 -16.49 -0.03 11.46
N ARG A 301 -16.63 0.03 10.13
CA ARG A 301 -17.92 0.33 9.48
C ARG A 301 -18.95 -0.76 9.73
N ALA A 302 -18.56 -2.03 9.54
CA ALA A 302 -19.44 -3.15 9.79
C ALA A 302 -19.95 -3.17 11.24
N ALA A 303 -19.11 -2.81 12.22
CA ALA A 303 -19.54 -2.69 13.60
C ALA A 303 -20.54 -1.54 13.84
N GLN A 304 -20.55 -0.49 13.00
CA GLN A 304 -21.52 0.59 13.07
C GLN A 304 -22.86 0.22 12.43
N ASP A 305 -22.84 -0.58 11.35
CA ASP A 305 -24.00 -0.84 10.49
C ASP A 305 -24.71 -2.17 10.82
N LEU A 306 -23.99 -3.13 11.43
CA LEU A 306 -24.49 -4.48 11.67
C LEU A 306 -24.85 -4.70 13.14
N SER A 307 -25.77 -5.64 13.40
CA SER A 307 -25.96 -6.20 14.74
C SER A 307 -24.72 -7.04 15.14
N ALA A 308 -24.49 -7.26 16.43
CA ALA A 308 -23.36 -8.07 16.89
C ALA A 308 -23.34 -9.50 16.28
N GLY A 309 -24.51 -10.11 16.03
CA GLY A 309 -24.62 -11.43 15.39
C GLY A 309 -24.24 -11.41 13.91
N ASP A 310 -24.69 -10.39 13.18
CA ASP A 310 -24.33 -10.20 11.76
C ASP A 310 -22.85 -9.80 11.65
N PHE A 311 -22.36 -9.01 12.59
CA PHE A 311 -20.95 -8.64 12.66
C PHE A 311 -20.05 -9.85 12.91
N ALA A 312 -20.45 -10.80 13.78
CA ALA A 312 -19.72 -12.05 13.97
C ALA A 312 -19.64 -12.86 12.66
N THR A 313 -20.75 -12.94 11.92
CA THR A 313 -20.79 -13.60 10.61
C THR A 313 -19.87 -12.90 9.60
N PHE A 314 -19.84 -11.56 9.61
CA PHE A 314 -18.96 -10.75 8.78
C PHE A 314 -17.48 -10.99 9.12
N ILE A 315 -17.10 -11.05 10.39
CA ILE A 315 -15.70 -11.31 10.83
C ILE A 315 -15.24 -12.69 10.38
N VAL A 316 -16.07 -13.74 10.52
CA VAL A 316 -15.76 -15.09 9.99
C VAL A 316 -15.58 -15.05 8.49
N GLY A 317 -16.41 -14.29 7.75
CA GLY A 317 -16.26 -14.09 6.31
C GLY A 317 -14.93 -13.42 5.97
N LEU A 318 -14.58 -12.32 6.66
CA LEU A 318 -13.30 -11.63 6.46
C LEU A 318 -12.12 -12.57 6.69
N ARG A 319 -12.12 -13.37 7.75
CA ARG A 319 -11.08 -14.36 8.02
C ARG A 319 -10.90 -15.34 6.86
N THR A 320 -12.00 -15.76 6.24
CA THR A 320 -11.96 -16.65 5.07
C THR A 320 -11.28 -15.98 3.87
N TYR A 321 -11.44 -14.67 3.71
CA TYR A 321 -10.91 -13.90 2.58
C TYR A 321 -9.51 -13.33 2.82
N PHE A 322 -9.10 -13.11 4.08
CA PHE A 322 -7.82 -12.51 4.46
C PHE A 322 -7.16 -13.27 5.62
N PRO A 323 -6.77 -14.54 5.44
CA PRO A 323 -6.36 -15.42 6.53
C PRO A 323 -5.12 -14.93 7.30
N ASP A 324 -4.22 -14.20 6.66
CA ASP A 324 -2.91 -13.89 7.24
C ASP A 324 -2.74 -12.42 7.65
N PHE A 325 -3.61 -11.51 7.19
CA PHE A 325 -3.35 -10.07 7.30
C PHE A 325 -4.21 -9.33 8.32
N LEU A 326 -5.48 -9.67 8.35
CA LEU A 326 -6.46 -8.91 9.14
C LEU A 326 -6.59 -9.37 10.57
N LEU A 327 -6.07 -10.51 10.89
CA LEU A 327 -6.44 -11.26 12.08
C LEU A 327 -5.22 -11.65 12.90
N SER A 328 -4.15 -10.82 12.86
CA SER A 328 -3.08 -10.96 13.84
C SER A 328 -3.61 -10.65 15.24
N GLU A 329 -3.09 -11.32 16.23
CA GLU A 329 -3.45 -11.16 17.64
C GLU A 329 -3.51 -9.69 18.07
N SER A 330 -2.45 -8.91 17.74
CA SER A 330 -2.34 -7.52 18.15
C SER A 330 -3.39 -6.62 17.47
N GLU A 331 -3.73 -6.90 16.24
CA GLU A 331 -4.70 -6.12 15.46
C GLU A 331 -6.13 -6.35 15.91
N LEU A 332 -6.51 -7.59 16.12
CA LEU A 332 -7.81 -7.91 16.70
C LEU A 332 -7.98 -7.28 18.09
N ASN A 333 -6.95 -7.33 18.92
CA ASN A 333 -6.95 -6.65 20.20
C ASN A 333 -7.11 -5.14 20.06
N MET A 334 -6.36 -4.50 19.15
CA MET A 334 -6.43 -3.06 18.93
C MET A 334 -7.82 -2.62 18.47
N LEU A 335 -8.42 -3.35 17.53
CA LEU A 335 -9.78 -3.08 17.03
C LEU A 335 -10.82 -3.32 18.11
N GLY A 336 -10.71 -4.41 18.88
CA GLY A 336 -11.59 -4.69 20.01
C GLY A 336 -11.58 -3.55 21.03
N TYR A 337 -10.42 -3.10 21.46
CA TYR A 337 -10.32 -1.94 22.37
C TYR A 337 -10.78 -0.62 21.72
N SER A 338 -10.66 -0.48 20.40
CA SER A 338 -11.21 0.68 19.70
C SER A 338 -12.74 0.70 19.76
N LEU A 339 -13.39 -0.45 19.59
CA LEU A 339 -14.84 -0.59 19.72
C LEU A 339 -15.29 -0.37 21.18
N MET A 340 -14.53 -0.87 22.17
CA MET A 340 -14.82 -0.58 23.59
C MET A 340 -14.81 0.91 23.90
N ARG A 341 -13.85 1.68 23.34
CA ARG A 341 -13.81 3.15 23.51
C ARG A 341 -14.99 3.88 22.87
N GLN A 342 -15.74 3.22 21.97
CA GLN A 342 -16.94 3.72 21.33
C GLN A 342 -18.23 3.12 21.94
N ASP A 343 -18.12 2.51 23.12
CA ASP A 343 -19.22 1.85 23.84
C ASP A 343 -19.88 0.69 23.06
N GLN A 344 -19.21 0.16 22.03
CA GLN A 344 -19.67 -0.97 21.23
C GLN A 344 -19.16 -2.30 21.83
N PHE A 345 -19.56 -2.58 23.07
CA PHE A 345 -19.02 -3.68 23.88
C PHE A 345 -19.32 -5.07 23.29
N ASP A 346 -20.52 -5.30 22.75
CA ASP A 346 -20.89 -6.59 22.16
C ASP A 346 -20.07 -6.86 20.89
N HIS A 347 -19.80 -5.84 20.06
CA HIS A 347 -18.94 -5.98 18.87
C HIS A 347 -17.47 -6.18 19.26
N ALA A 348 -16.99 -5.48 20.29
CA ALA A 348 -15.65 -5.70 20.81
C ALA A 348 -15.46 -7.14 21.30
N LEU A 349 -16.48 -7.68 21.97
CA LEU A 349 -16.47 -9.06 22.47
C LEU A 349 -16.36 -10.06 21.30
N VAL A 350 -17.06 -9.84 20.19
CA VAL A 350 -16.93 -10.66 18.96
C VAL A 350 -15.48 -10.71 18.48
N LEU A 351 -14.77 -9.57 18.45
CA LEU A 351 -13.37 -9.54 18.00
C LEU A 351 -12.45 -10.25 19.00
N PHE A 352 -12.68 -10.12 20.30
CA PHE A 352 -11.89 -10.81 21.31
C PHE A 352 -12.16 -12.32 21.30
N GLU A 353 -13.39 -12.76 21.09
CA GLU A 353 -13.73 -14.19 20.90
C GLU A 353 -13.04 -14.75 19.67
N ASP A 354 -13.11 -14.04 18.55
CA ASP A 354 -12.42 -14.44 17.31
C ASP A 354 -10.90 -14.53 17.52
N ASN A 355 -10.33 -13.58 18.24
CA ASN A 355 -8.90 -13.59 18.58
C ASN A 355 -8.53 -14.81 19.47
N LEU A 356 -9.39 -15.15 20.42
CA LEU A 356 -9.20 -16.29 21.31
C LEU A 356 -9.22 -17.62 20.53
N GLU A 357 -10.15 -17.78 19.56
CA GLU A 357 -10.23 -18.97 18.71
C GLU A 357 -8.96 -19.14 17.86
N ASN A 358 -8.38 -18.03 17.37
CA ASN A 358 -7.19 -18.08 16.52
C ASN A 358 -5.87 -18.20 17.31
N HIS A 359 -5.83 -17.68 18.53
CA HIS A 359 -4.63 -17.62 19.37
C HIS A 359 -4.83 -18.22 20.77
N PRO A 360 -5.29 -19.50 20.88
CA PRO A 360 -5.70 -20.10 22.16
C PRO A 360 -4.57 -20.31 23.17
N ASN A 361 -3.31 -20.05 22.78
CA ASN A 361 -2.14 -20.18 23.66
C ASN A 361 -1.56 -18.81 24.06
N SER A 362 -2.19 -17.70 23.70
CA SER A 362 -1.74 -16.36 24.04
C SER A 362 -2.35 -15.89 25.36
N ALA A 363 -1.51 -15.57 26.36
CA ALA A 363 -1.94 -14.99 27.63
C ALA A 363 -2.62 -13.64 27.45
N ASN A 364 -2.10 -12.81 26.52
CA ASN A 364 -2.61 -11.49 26.25
C ASN A 364 -4.03 -11.52 25.65
N VAL A 365 -4.34 -12.52 24.83
CA VAL A 365 -5.68 -12.68 24.25
C VAL A 365 -6.72 -13.02 25.31
N TYR A 366 -6.38 -13.90 26.26
CA TYR A 366 -7.27 -14.21 27.39
C TYR A 366 -7.50 -13.01 28.30
N ASP A 367 -6.48 -12.16 28.52
CA ASP A 367 -6.62 -10.93 29.29
C ASP A 367 -7.56 -9.94 28.60
N SER A 368 -7.38 -9.71 27.28
CA SER A 368 -8.24 -8.83 26.47
C SER A 368 -9.69 -9.34 26.40
N PHE A 369 -9.87 -10.67 26.25
CA PHE A 369 -11.20 -11.27 26.29
C PHE A 369 -11.86 -11.10 27.65
N GLY A 370 -11.11 -11.21 28.75
CA GLY A 370 -11.58 -10.91 30.11
C GLY A 370 -12.08 -9.47 30.25
N ASP A 371 -11.37 -8.50 29.68
CA ASP A 371 -11.81 -7.09 29.65
C ASP A 371 -13.11 -6.92 28.87
N GLY A 372 -13.25 -7.56 27.69
CA GLY A 372 -14.49 -7.58 26.90
C GLY A 372 -15.68 -8.16 27.68
N LEU A 373 -15.46 -9.28 28.39
CA LEU A 373 -16.47 -9.92 29.21
C LEU A 373 -16.93 -9.03 30.40
N LEU A 374 -16.00 -8.31 31.02
CA LEU A 374 -16.33 -7.33 32.06
C LEU A 374 -17.19 -6.19 31.52
N ALA A 375 -16.91 -5.72 30.31
CA ALA A 375 -17.67 -4.63 29.69
C ALA A 375 -19.13 -4.99 29.41
N VAL A 376 -19.44 -6.28 29.23
CA VAL A 376 -20.82 -6.80 29.08
C VAL A 376 -21.36 -7.47 30.34
N ASP A 377 -20.78 -7.18 31.50
CA ASP A 377 -21.20 -7.64 32.83
C ASP A 377 -21.15 -9.17 33.05
N ARG A 378 -20.32 -9.88 32.25
CA ARG A 378 -20.09 -11.33 32.38
C ARG A 378 -18.95 -11.63 33.37
N VAL A 379 -19.06 -11.13 34.61
CA VAL A 379 -17.97 -11.07 35.58
C VAL A 379 -17.37 -12.45 35.89
N GLN A 380 -18.18 -13.51 35.97
CA GLN A 380 -17.73 -14.85 36.29
C GLN A 380 -16.89 -15.46 35.16
N GLN A 381 -17.29 -15.23 33.90
CA GLN A 381 -16.55 -15.65 32.72
C GLN A 381 -15.25 -14.85 32.57
N ALA A 382 -15.28 -13.55 32.90
CA ALA A 382 -14.09 -12.71 32.91
C ALA A 382 -13.04 -13.23 33.91
N ALA A 383 -13.43 -13.63 35.12
CA ALA A 383 -12.52 -14.22 36.09
C ALA A 383 -11.83 -15.48 35.55
N GLN A 384 -12.58 -16.35 34.90
CA GLN A 384 -12.03 -17.57 34.27
C GLN A 384 -11.03 -17.23 33.16
N SER A 385 -11.33 -16.21 32.36
CA SER A 385 -10.43 -15.75 31.30
C SER A 385 -9.13 -15.17 31.87
N PHE A 386 -9.21 -14.31 32.87
CA PHE A 386 -8.02 -13.78 33.54
C PHE A 386 -7.21 -14.87 34.27
N GLU A 387 -7.86 -15.87 34.86
CA GLU A 387 -7.17 -17.02 35.45
C GLU A 387 -6.33 -17.74 34.38
N LYS A 388 -6.89 -17.95 33.19
CA LYS A 388 -6.19 -18.55 32.07
C LYS A 388 -5.06 -17.67 31.55
N ALA A 389 -5.23 -16.35 31.51
CA ALA A 389 -4.18 -15.39 31.16
C ALA A 389 -2.99 -15.51 32.15
N VAL A 390 -3.27 -15.60 33.43
CA VAL A 390 -2.23 -15.78 34.51
C VAL A 390 -1.53 -17.13 34.34
N GLU A 391 -2.26 -18.22 34.08
CA GLU A 391 -1.67 -19.55 33.86
C GLU A 391 -0.68 -19.52 32.70
N LEU A 392 -1.12 -19.03 31.52
CA LEU A 392 -0.31 -18.95 30.31
C LEU A 392 0.85 -17.95 30.47
N GLY A 393 0.59 -16.82 31.12
CA GLY A 393 1.59 -15.80 31.41
C GLY A 393 2.73 -16.30 32.27
N LYS A 394 2.41 -17.11 33.31
CA LYS A 394 3.41 -17.79 34.13
C LYS A 394 4.24 -18.79 33.32
N LYS A 395 3.58 -19.57 32.49
CA LYS A 395 4.24 -20.59 31.65
C LYS A 395 5.21 -19.98 30.63
N SER A 396 4.87 -18.83 30.06
CA SER A 396 5.68 -18.13 29.05
C SER A 396 6.62 -17.07 29.64
N ASN A 397 6.59 -16.82 30.96
CA ASN A 397 7.26 -15.69 31.59
C ASN A 397 6.91 -14.35 30.90
N HIS A 398 5.60 -14.13 30.68
CA HIS A 398 5.10 -12.98 29.94
C HIS A 398 5.41 -11.68 30.65
N ARG A 399 5.81 -10.64 29.89
CA ARG A 399 6.19 -9.33 30.43
C ARG A 399 5.07 -8.65 31.23
N ASP A 400 3.80 -8.89 30.85
CA ASP A 400 2.62 -8.27 31.45
C ASP A 400 1.93 -9.17 32.51
N LEU A 401 2.62 -10.19 33.02
CA LEU A 401 2.07 -11.14 33.99
C LEU A 401 1.50 -10.44 35.27
N GLU A 402 2.17 -9.39 35.74
CA GLU A 402 1.69 -8.62 36.91
C GLU A 402 0.34 -7.94 36.62
N LEU A 403 0.13 -7.45 35.40
CA LEU A 403 -1.14 -6.89 34.95
C LEU A 403 -2.24 -7.95 34.98
N PHE A 404 -1.98 -9.14 34.44
CA PHE A 404 -2.95 -10.25 34.44
C PHE A 404 -3.36 -10.66 35.83
N ILE A 405 -2.41 -10.77 36.76
CA ILE A 405 -2.68 -11.06 38.17
C ILE A 405 -3.55 -9.97 38.82
N LYS A 406 -3.27 -8.71 38.52
CA LYS A 406 -4.05 -7.57 39.01
C LYS A 406 -5.49 -7.60 38.50
N ASN A 407 -5.70 -7.88 37.24
CA ASN A 407 -7.02 -7.96 36.59
C ASN A 407 -7.84 -9.11 37.24
N LEU A 408 -7.24 -10.30 37.39
CA LEU A 408 -7.85 -11.44 38.10
C LEU A 408 -8.28 -11.05 39.51
N SER A 409 -7.36 -10.55 40.33
CA SER A 409 -7.62 -10.22 41.73
C SER A 409 -8.74 -9.17 41.89
N ARG A 410 -8.79 -8.17 41.02
CA ARG A 410 -9.86 -7.16 40.99
C ARG A 410 -11.22 -7.79 40.69
N THR A 411 -11.25 -8.71 39.72
CA THR A 411 -12.48 -9.37 39.29
C THR A 411 -13.01 -10.34 40.35
N GLU A 412 -12.14 -11.12 40.99
CA GLU A 412 -12.50 -12.00 42.10
C GLU A 412 -13.05 -11.21 43.30
N ALA A 413 -12.46 -10.05 43.60
CA ALA A 413 -12.95 -9.17 44.65
C ALA A 413 -14.35 -8.59 44.35
N ALA A 414 -14.71 -8.44 43.09
CA ALA A 414 -16.06 -8.03 42.65
C ALA A 414 -17.09 -9.17 42.81
N LEU A 415 -16.69 -10.42 42.56
CA LEU A 415 -17.55 -11.61 42.71
C LEU A 415 -17.89 -11.94 44.18
N ASN A 416 -17.06 -11.50 45.12
CA ASN A 416 -17.22 -11.78 46.57
C ASN A 416 -17.99 -10.67 47.29
N LYS A 417 -18.49 -9.67 46.59
CA LYS A 417 -19.36 -8.61 47.15
C LYS A 417 -20.84 -8.85 46.84
#